data_ec500969e1c704371749dbdd5e7dc32d
#
_entry.id   ec500969e1c704371749dbdd5e7dc32d
#
_cell.length_a   1.000
_cell.length_b   1.000
_cell.length_c   1.000
_cell.angle_alpha   90.00
_cell.angle_beta   90.00
_cell.angle_gamma   90.00
#
_symmetry.space_group_name_H-M   'P 1'
#
loop_
_entity.id
_entity.type
_entity.pdbx_description
1 polymer ?
#
loop_
_entity_poly.entity_id
_entity_poly.type
_entity_poly.pdbx_seq_one_letter_code
_entity_poly.pdbx_strand_id
1 'polypeptide(L)'
;MKNSSKYACPMSDITINQHYVWQHYLRAWTNSKKLWCKRVDNPEPFNTSPRNIGAQRFFYEFQQLSWGDITYLKALISRASSPRLRELNQGWIDSAQMSFEVRRKLNSIDIKPQHREELEKDLRKIEKTLGESLHGATEELAIPILAKLREEDAAFYQNVETRNDFINFISHQYFRTAKMRNIITAIRNPLPHDIARTWPIEAFIYATNLASSLVGEGRKRRIIFLRNASAVPFITGDQPVINLLGANEEEVDLYYPLKSDLAIIFTANQLSFPSDHIDIGAIEVESYNHRIYAMSDSQIYGDDPAYLKVLAKLPKENLF
;
A
#
# COMPACT_ATOMS: atom_id res chain seq x y z
N MET A 1 9.12 -35.90 -0.52
CA MET A 1 9.61 -35.07 0.61
C MET A 1 10.87 -34.35 0.16
N LYS A 2 10.75 -33.16 -0.41
CA LYS A 2 11.80 -32.14 -0.64
C LYS A 2 11.07 -30.90 -1.17
N ASN A 3 10.95 -29.88 -0.35
CA ASN A 3 10.85 -28.43 -0.64
C ASN A 3 9.97 -27.71 0.38
N SER A 4 10.44 -27.63 1.63
CA SER A 4 9.86 -26.76 2.64
C SER A 4 10.88 -25.74 3.19
N SER A 5 11.76 -25.21 2.32
CA SER A 5 12.84 -24.31 2.77
C SER A 5 13.02 -23.03 1.91
N LYS A 6 11.99 -22.60 1.16
CA LYS A 6 12.13 -21.40 0.29
C LYS A 6 11.58 -20.09 0.88
N TYR A 7 11.03 -20.07 2.08
CA TYR A 7 10.43 -18.88 2.68
C TYR A 7 11.08 -18.45 4.01
N ALA A 8 12.31 -18.83 4.27
CA ALA A 8 13.07 -18.16 5.32
C ALA A 8 13.54 -16.80 4.78
N CYS A 9 12.73 -15.76 4.97
CA CYS A 9 13.16 -14.38 4.78
C CYS A 9 14.34 -14.13 5.73
N PRO A 10 15.56 -13.81 5.24
CA PRO A 10 16.67 -13.49 6.12
C PRO A 10 16.23 -12.26 6.95
N MET A 11 16.21 -12.41 8.27
CA MET A 11 15.88 -11.30 9.18
C MET A 11 16.94 -10.21 9.00
N SER A 12 16.61 -9.20 8.18
CA SER A 12 17.44 -8.02 7.94
C SER A 12 17.66 -7.21 9.22
N ASP A 13 18.63 -6.31 9.22
CA ASP A 13 18.77 -5.31 10.28
C ASP A 13 17.48 -4.51 10.45
N ILE A 14 17.23 -4.02 11.70
CA ILE A 14 15.98 -3.29 11.99
C ILE A 14 15.89 -2.05 11.10
N THR A 15 14.95 -2.05 10.15
CA THR A 15 14.63 -0.87 9.33
C THR A 15 13.82 0.10 10.17
N ILE A 16 14.42 1.24 10.51
CA ILE A 16 13.77 2.26 11.34
C ILE A 16 12.73 3.05 10.54
N ASN A 17 13.10 3.50 9.32
CA ASN A 17 12.22 4.24 8.42
C ASN A 17 11.54 3.26 7.47
N GLN A 18 10.30 2.92 7.76
CA GLN A 18 9.51 1.96 7.01
C GLN A 18 8.72 2.68 5.92
N HIS A 19 8.82 2.17 4.68
CA HIS A 19 8.26 2.83 3.52
C HIS A 19 6.82 2.38 3.27
N TYR A 20 5.87 3.31 3.35
CA TYR A 20 4.49 3.09 2.95
C TYR A 20 4.25 3.44 1.48
N VAL A 21 5.21 4.09 0.81
CA VAL A 21 5.31 4.15 -0.65
C VAL A 21 6.55 3.39 -1.10
N TRP A 22 6.34 2.39 -1.95
CA TRP A 22 7.42 1.47 -2.35
C TRP A 22 8.56 2.18 -3.10
N GLN A 23 9.78 2.02 -2.60
CA GLN A 23 10.96 2.67 -3.21
C GLN A 23 11.21 2.23 -4.66
N HIS A 24 10.97 0.94 -5.00
CA HIS A 24 11.13 0.45 -6.36
C HIS A 24 10.15 1.12 -7.34
N TYR A 25 8.91 1.36 -6.89
CA TYR A 25 7.94 2.14 -7.66
C TYR A 25 8.44 3.57 -7.90
N LEU A 26 8.90 4.26 -6.86
CA LEU A 26 9.39 5.64 -6.95
C LEU A 26 10.64 5.81 -7.84
N ARG A 27 11.40 4.73 -8.08
CA ARG A 27 12.58 4.80 -8.98
C ARG A 27 12.21 5.14 -10.42
N ALA A 28 11.00 4.82 -10.88
CA ALA A 28 10.53 5.21 -12.21
C ALA A 28 10.32 6.73 -12.38
N TRP A 29 10.23 7.45 -11.28
CA TRP A 29 10.08 8.91 -11.22
C TRP A 29 11.40 9.64 -11.03
N THR A 30 12.53 8.92 -11.03
CA THR A 30 13.82 9.51 -10.73
C THR A 30 14.57 9.88 -12.01
N ASN A 31 15.19 11.07 -11.99
CA ASN A 31 16.28 11.43 -12.86
C ASN A 31 17.57 11.41 -12.03
N SER A 32 18.63 10.70 -12.51
CA SER A 32 19.89 10.55 -11.78
C SER A 32 19.71 10.10 -10.32
N LYS A 33 18.82 9.12 -10.08
CA LYS A 33 18.47 8.54 -8.77
C LYS A 33 17.76 9.49 -7.80
N LYS A 34 17.30 10.64 -8.26
CA LYS A 34 16.55 11.64 -7.47
C LYS A 34 15.27 12.00 -8.18
N LEU A 35 14.25 12.39 -7.39
CA LEU A 35 12.98 12.93 -7.85
C LEU A 35 12.62 14.18 -7.06
N TRP A 36 11.72 14.99 -7.60
CA TRP A 36 11.21 16.15 -6.90
C TRP A 36 10.07 15.74 -5.96
N CYS A 37 10.14 16.26 -4.74
CA CYS A 37 9.13 16.10 -3.71
C CYS A 37 8.63 17.47 -3.28
N LYS A 38 7.31 17.64 -3.23
CA LYS A 38 6.66 18.78 -2.60
C LYS A 38 5.89 18.29 -1.39
N ARG A 39 6.26 18.82 -0.21
CA ARG A 39 5.55 18.55 1.06
C ARG A 39 4.57 19.67 1.37
N VAL A 40 3.52 19.33 2.12
CA VAL A 40 2.53 20.32 2.58
C VAL A 40 3.17 21.37 3.50
N ASP A 41 4.09 20.95 4.37
CA ASP A 41 4.79 21.79 5.36
C ASP A 41 6.01 22.55 4.80
N ASN A 42 6.40 22.32 3.54
CA ASN A 42 7.53 22.98 2.90
C ASN A 42 7.04 23.83 1.73
N PRO A 43 7.29 25.15 1.69
CA PRO A 43 6.83 26.02 0.60
C PRO A 43 7.44 25.66 -0.76
N GLU A 44 8.65 25.14 -0.79
CA GLU A 44 9.37 24.82 -2.03
C GLU A 44 9.51 23.31 -2.24
N PRO A 45 9.38 22.83 -3.49
CA PRO A 45 9.81 21.48 -3.85
C PRO A 45 11.31 21.29 -3.64
N PHE A 46 11.72 20.09 -3.25
CA PHE A 46 13.12 19.74 -3.07
C PHE A 46 13.46 18.43 -3.78
N ASN A 47 14.70 18.32 -4.25
CA ASN A 47 15.17 17.14 -4.97
C ASN A 47 15.79 16.14 -3.99
N THR A 48 15.31 14.89 -4.00
CA THR A 48 15.67 13.89 -3.00
C THR A 48 15.70 12.47 -3.57
N SER A 49 16.26 11.54 -2.81
CA SER A 49 16.22 10.10 -3.12
C SER A 49 14.89 9.47 -2.63
N PRO A 50 14.36 8.45 -3.33
CA PRO A 50 13.24 7.63 -2.86
C PRO A 50 13.38 7.12 -1.41
N ARG A 51 14.61 6.91 -0.95
CA ARG A 51 14.89 6.45 0.42
C ARG A 51 14.44 7.44 1.52
N ASN A 52 14.32 8.72 1.19
CA ASN A 52 14.06 9.79 2.17
C ASN A 52 12.61 10.25 2.23
N ILE A 53 11.73 9.64 1.44
CA ILE A 53 10.33 10.05 1.27
C ILE A 53 9.39 8.83 1.31
N GLY A 54 8.09 9.09 1.54
CA GLY A 54 7.09 8.01 1.61
C GLY A 54 7.36 7.00 2.70
N ALA A 55 7.99 7.43 3.81
CA ALA A 55 8.38 6.58 4.94
C ALA A 55 8.07 7.25 6.27
N GLN A 56 7.85 6.45 7.28
CA GLN A 56 7.67 6.88 8.66
C GLN A 56 8.39 5.90 9.59
N ARG A 57 8.88 6.42 10.72
CA ARG A 57 9.55 5.59 11.73
C ARG A 57 8.59 4.56 12.29
N PHE A 58 8.97 3.28 12.19
CA PHE A 58 8.23 2.12 12.71
C PHE A 58 6.73 2.10 12.30
N PHE A 59 6.42 2.48 11.08
CA PHE A 59 5.04 2.62 10.58
C PHE A 59 4.24 1.31 10.64
N TYR A 60 4.91 0.17 10.52
CA TYR A 60 4.32 -1.18 10.53
C TYR A 60 4.71 -1.98 11.78
N GLU A 61 5.22 -1.32 12.83
CA GLU A 61 5.56 -1.99 14.08
C GLU A 61 4.32 -2.62 14.71
N PHE A 62 4.37 -3.91 14.95
CA PHE A 62 3.32 -4.58 15.70
C PHE A 62 3.47 -4.31 17.19
N GLN A 63 2.36 -4.00 17.84
CA GLN A 63 2.27 -3.74 19.26
C GLN A 63 1.35 -4.76 19.92
N GLN A 64 1.54 -4.97 21.21
CA GLN A 64 0.64 -5.82 21.99
C GLN A 64 -0.77 -5.22 21.99
N LEU A 65 -1.73 -6.00 21.50
CA LEU A 65 -3.13 -5.59 21.45
C LEU A 65 -3.78 -5.69 22.84
N SER A 66 -4.58 -4.70 23.17
CA SER A 66 -5.50 -4.75 24.30
C SER A 66 -6.70 -5.65 24.01
N TRP A 67 -7.46 -5.99 25.03
CA TRP A 67 -8.74 -6.71 24.85
C TRP A 67 -9.70 -5.95 23.92
N GLY A 68 -9.78 -4.63 24.06
CA GLY A 68 -10.61 -3.77 23.21
C GLY A 68 -10.16 -3.79 21.73
N ASP A 69 -8.84 -3.74 21.47
CA ASP A 69 -8.28 -3.83 20.12
C ASP A 69 -8.64 -5.18 19.46
N ILE A 70 -8.49 -6.29 20.22
CA ILE A 70 -8.80 -7.64 19.73
C ILE A 70 -10.31 -7.76 19.43
N THR A 71 -11.17 -7.26 20.32
CA THR A 71 -12.63 -7.29 20.15
C THR A 71 -13.03 -6.52 18.89
N TYR A 72 -12.47 -5.34 18.68
CA TYR A 72 -12.69 -4.53 17.49
C TYR A 72 -12.23 -5.26 16.21
N LEU A 73 -11.02 -5.78 16.18
CA LEU A 73 -10.49 -6.49 14.99
C LEU A 73 -11.32 -7.75 14.68
N LYS A 74 -11.77 -8.49 15.70
CA LYS A 74 -12.67 -9.63 15.50
C LYS A 74 -14.04 -9.21 14.94
N ALA A 75 -14.59 -8.08 15.39
CA ALA A 75 -15.81 -7.52 14.82
C ALA A 75 -15.60 -7.07 13.36
N LEU A 76 -14.44 -6.52 13.01
CA LEU A 76 -14.08 -6.19 11.64
C LEU A 76 -14.02 -7.46 10.76
N ILE A 77 -13.32 -8.50 11.22
CA ILE A 77 -13.20 -9.79 10.52
C ILE A 77 -14.54 -10.46 10.32
N SER A 78 -15.46 -10.37 11.29
CA SER A 78 -16.76 -11.03 11.20
C SER A 78 -17.63 -10.54 10.03
N ARG A 79 -17.32 -9.34 9.49
CA ARG A 79 -17.99 -8.77 8.30
C ARG A 79 -17.51 -9.37 6.98
N ALA A 80 -16.42 -10.14 6.98
CA ALA A 80 -15.91 -10.76 5.78
C ALA A 80 -16.88 -11.81 5.23
N SER A 81 -17.04 -11.86 3.90
CA SER A 81 -18.09 -12.58 3.18
C SER A 81 -18.04 -14.11 3.33
N SER A 82 -16.88 -14.69 3.59
CA SER A 82 -16.71 -16.13 3.66
C SER A 82 -15.94 -16.59 4.91
N PRO A 83 -16.17 -17.84 5.38
CA PRO A 83 -15.39 -18.43 6.47
C PRO A 83 -13.89 -18.44 6.20
N ARG A 84 -13.48 -18.79 4.97
CA ARG A 84 -12.07 -18.81 4.58
C ARG A 84 -11.43 -17.43 4.65
N LEU A 85 -12.16 -16.39 4.23
CA LEU A 85 -11.64 -15.02 4.30
C LEU A 85 -11.51 -14.56 5.76
N ARG A 86 -12.46 -14.96 6.63
CA ARG A 86 -12.34 -14.71 8.08
C ARG A 86 -11.13 -15.41 8.70
N GLU A 87 -10.84 -16.64 8.29
CA GLU A 87 -9.66 -17.39 8.74
C GLU A 87 -8.34 -16.72 8.28
N LEU A 88 -8.27 -16.29 7.01
CA LEU A 88 -7.12 -15.54 6.50
C LEU A 88 -6.91 -14.25 7.28
N ASN A 89 -7.98 -13.49 7.53
CA ASN A 89 -7.90 -12.26 8.30
C ASN A 89 -7.52 -12.49 9.78
N GLN A 90 -7.98 -13.60 10.39
CA GLN A 90 -7.54 -14.00 11.72
C GLN A 90 -6.03 -14.28 11.74
N GLY A 91 -5.50 -14.89 10.69
CA GLY A 91 -4.06 -15.14 10.55
C GLY A 91 -3.20 -13.87 10.62
N TRP A 92 -3.71 -12.70 10.21
CA TRP A 92 -3.01 -11.42 10.38
C TRP A 92 -2.90 -11.02 11.86
N ILE A 93 -3.97 -11.20 12.62
CA ILE A 93 -3.96 -10.93 14.08
C ILE A 93 -2.98 -11.89 14.77
N ASP A 94 -3.08 -13.19 14.47
CA ASP A 94 -2.25 -14.23 15.08
C ASP A 94 -0.76 -13.99 14.79
N SER A 95 -0.43 -13.67 13.55
CA SER A 95 0.94 -13.33 13.14
C SER A 95 1.47 -12.10 13.89
N ALA A 96 0.67 -11.05 14.00
CA ALA A 96 1.06 -9.82 14.69
C ALA A 96 1.21 -10.01 16.20
N GLN A 97 0.48 -10.95 16.81
CA GLN A 97 0.51 -11.20 18.24
C GLN A 97 1.45 -12.35 18.65
N MET A 98 2.04 -13.06 17.71
CA MET A 98 2.88 -14.24 17.95
C MET A 98 4.02 -13.95 18.90
N SER A 99 4.77 -12.84 18.73
CA SER A 99 5.90 -12.48 19.59
C SER A 99 5.47 -12.21 21.03
N PHE A 100 4.33 -11.55 21.22
CA PHE A 100 3.78 -11.24 22.55
C PHE A 100 3.28 -12.50 23.27
N GLU A 101 2.72 -13.47 22.52
CA GLU A 101 2.34 -14.78 23.10
C GLU A 101 3.56 -15.62 23.50
N VAL A 102 4.59 -15.63 22.67
CA VAL A 102 5.87 -16.27 23.01
C VAL A 102 6.44 -15.65 24.27
N ARG A 103 6.51 -14.30 24.35
CA ARG A 103 7.00 -13.60 25.55
C ARG A 103 6.20 -13.99 26.81
N ARG A 104 4.88 -14.06 26.71
CA ARG A 104 4.02 -14.47 27.83
C ARG A 104 4.36 -15.89 28.31
N LYS A 105 4.58 -16.83 27.38
CA LYS A 105 4.98 -18.20 27.69
C LYS A 105 6.38 -18.27 28.31
N LEU A 106 7.35 -17.49 27.79
CA LEU A 106 8.69 -17.41 28.33
C LEU A 106 8.74 -16.91 29.78
N ASN A 107 7.78 -16.07 30.16
CA ASN A 107 7.68 -15.59 31.56
C ASN A 107 7.25 -16.68 32.56
N SER A 108 6.69 -17.79 32.08
CA SER A 108 6.30 -18.95 32.92
C SER A 108 7.36 -20.06 32.96
N ILE A 109 8.48 -19.89 32.26
CA ILE A 109 9.55 -20.90 32.15
C ILE A 109 10.83 -20.38 32.81
N ASP A 110 11.50 -21.24 33.55
CA ASP A 110 12.83 -20.93 34.09
C ASP A 110 13.89 -21.05 32.98
N ILE A 111 14.42 -19.89 32.56
CA ILE A 111 15.43 -19.78 31.52
C ILE A 111 16.60 -18.97 32.05
N LYS A 112 17.84 -19.39 31.72
CA LYS A 112 19.05 -18.64 32.04
C LYS A 112 18.94 -17.18 31.60
N PRO A 113 19.33 -16.20 32.43
CA PRO A 113 19.18 -14.77 32.13
C PRO A 113 19.74 -14.35 30.75
N GLN A 114 20.89 -14.86 30.37
CA GLN A 114 21.53 -14.56 29.06
C GLN A 114 20.65 -14.99 27.88
N HIS A 115 20.12 -16.21 27.92
CA HIS A 115 19.22 -16.69 26.83
C HIS A 115 17.91 -15.91 26.82
N ARG A 116 17.40 -15.48 27.98
CA ARG A 116 16.21 -14.61 28.05
C ARG A 116 16.46 -13.29 27.35
N GLU A 117 17.61 -12.65 27.59
CA GLU A 117 17.95 -11.37 26.96
C GLU A 117 18.05 -11.47 25.41
N GLU A 118 18.68 -12.54 24.91
CA GLU A 118 18.77 -12.82 23.47
C GLU A 118 17.37 -13.01 22.85
N LEU A 119 16.53 -13.84 23.46
CA LEU A 119 15.16 -14.07 23.00
C LEU A 119 14.33 -12.78 23.01
N GLU A 120 14.44 -11.96 24.04
CA GLU A 120 13.75 -10.67 24.11
C GLU A 120 14.22 -9.71 23.04
N LYS A 121 15.49 -9.72 22.66
CA LYS A 121 16.03 -8.94 21.54
C LYS A 121 15.43 -9.41 20.22
N ASP A 122 15.37 -10.71 20.00
CA ASP A 122 14.80 -11.28 18.76
C ASP A 122 13.30 -11.01 18.66
N LEU A 123 12.53 -11.17 19.74
CA LEU A 123 11.11 -10.83 19.76
C LEU A 123 10.87 -9.36 19.42
N ARG A 124 11.64 -8.44 20.00
CA ARG A 124 11.55 -7.00 19.67
C ARG A 124 11.92 -6.72 18.21
N LYS A 125 12.87 -7.46 17.65
CA LYS A 125 13.21 -7.35 16.24
C LYS A 125 12.02 -7.78 15.36
N ILE A 126 11.40 -8.92 15.65
CA ILE A 126 10.21 -9.41 14.96
C ILE A 126 9.09 -8.36 14.99
N GLU A 127 8.76 -7.82 16.15
CA GLU A 127 7.72 -6.79 16.32
C GLU A 127 7.92 -5.59 15.40
N LYS A 128 9.18 -5.17 15.23
CA LYS A 128 9.54 -3.99 14.42
C LYS A 128 9.64 -4.25 12.94
N THR A 129 9.93 -5.48 12.51
CA THR A 129 10.30 -5.75 11.11
C THR A 129 9.29 -6.61 10.37
N LEU A 130 8.49 -7.42 11.06
CA LEU A 130 7.61 -8.39 10.42
C LEU A 130 6.59 -7.73 9.49
N GLY A 131 5.94 -6.64 9.90
CA GLY A 131 4.96 -5.94 9.07
C GLY A 131 5.57 -5.42 7.76
N GLU A 132 6.75 -4.80 7.81
CA GLU A 132 7.46 -4.36 6.61
C GLU A 132 7.90 -5.54 5.73
N SER A 133 8.38 -6.63 6.33
CA SER A 133 8.79 -7.83 5.59
C SER A 133 7.62 -8.48 4.84
N LEU A 134 6.42 -8.49 5.43
CA LEU A 134 5.21 -9.01 4.78
C LEU A 134 4.81 -8.14 3.57
N HIS A 135 4.89 -6.81 3.68
CA HIS A 135 4.70 -5.93 2.54
C HIS A 135 5.79 -6.14 1.47
N GLY A 136 7.05 -6.29 1.89
CA GLY A 136 8.16 -6.56 0.98
C GLY A 136 7.98 -7.83 0.16
N ALA A 137 7.47 -8.90 0.75
CA ALA A 137 7.18 -10.15 0.03
C ALA A 137 6.14 -9.94 -1.09
N THR A 138 5.10 -9.17 -0.84
CA THR A 138 4.10 -8.80 -1.86
C THR A 138 4.71 -7.94 -2.96
N GLU A 139 5.60 -7.02 -2.61
CA GLU A 139 6.30 -6.13 -3.54
C GLU A 139 7.28 -6.90 -4.44
N GLU A 140 8.01 -7.89 -3.92
CA GLU A 140 8.93 -8.73 -4.71
C GLU A 140 8.20 -9.47 -5.83
N LEU A 141 7.02 -10.03 -5.56
CA LEU A 141 6.19 -10.67 -6.57
C LEU A 141 5.72 -9.69 -7.65
N ALA A 142 5.57 -8.42 -7.31
CA ALA A 142 5.10 -7.38 -8.22
C ALA A 142 6.21 -6.76 -9.09
N ILE A 143 7.50 -6.99 -8.83
CA ILE A 143 8.61 -6.44 -9.64
C ILE A 143 8.45 -6.77 -11.13
N PRO A 144 8.31 -8.04 -11.55
CA PRO A 144 8.15 -8.39 -12.96
C PRO A 144 6.84 -7.88 -13.55
N ILE A 145 5.78 -7.80 -12.75
CA ILE A 145 4.47 -7.28 -13.16
C ILE A 145 4.58 -5.79 -13.46
N LEU A 146 5.22 -5.03 -12.56
CA LEU A 146 5.38 -3.59 -12.73
C LEU A 146 6.29 -3.25 -13.93
N ALA A 147 7.30 -4.08 -14.20
CA ALA A 147 8.13 -3.94 -15.40
C ALA A 147 7.27 -4.10 -16.68
N LYS A 148 6.45 -5.14 -16.77
CA LYS A 148 5.53 -5.35 -17.89
C LYS A 148 4.51 -4.23 -18.06
N LEU A 149 3.92 -3.76 -16.95
CA LEU A 149 2.99 -2.62 -17.00
C LEU A 149 3.66 -1.36 -17.57
N ARG A 150 4.93 -1.12 -17.27
CA ARG A 150 5.68 0.02 -17.83
C ARG A 150 6.01 -0.13 -19.32
N GLU A 151 6.00 -1.35 -19.83
CA GLU A 151 6.10 -1.71 -21.25
C GLU A 151 4.73 -1.82 -21.93
N GLU A 152 3.66 -1.46 -21.21
CA GLU A 152 2.25 -1.55 -21.66
C GLU A 152 1.82 -2.99 -22.00
N ASP A 153 2.44 -3.98 -21.37
CA ASP A 153 2.11 -5.40 -21.51
C ASP A 153 1.25 -5.87 -20.33
N ALA A 154 -0.03 -6.15 -20.61
CA ALA A 154 -0.98 -6.73 -19.66
C ALA A 154 -1.17 -8.25 -19.85
N ALA A 155 -0.36 -8.93 -20.67
CA ALA A 155 -0.53 -10.36 -20.95
C ALA A 155 -0.43 -11.24 -19.69
N PHE A 156 0.34 -10.80 -18.67
CA PHE A 156 0.43 -11.48 -17.38
C PHE A 156 -0.94 -11.65 -16.71
N TYR A 157 -1.90 -10.78 -17.00
CA TYR A 157 -3.24 -10.81 -16.40
C TYR A 157 -4.08 -12.01 -16.86
N GLN A 158 -3.70 -12.66 -17.95
CA GLN A 158 -4.35 -13.90 -18.44
C GLN A 158 -3.98 -15.13 -17.59
N ASN A 159 -2.82 -15.13 -16.96
CA ASN A 159 -2.42 -16.20 -16.04
C ASN A 159 -3.03 -15.96 -14.65
N VAL A 160 -3.59 -16.99 -14.03
CA VAL A 160 -4.30 -16.89 -12.74
C VAL A 160 -3.37 -16.47 -11.61
N GLU A 161 -2.15 -17.02 -11.56
CA GLU A 161 -1.20 -16.77 -10.47
C GLU A 161 -0.73 -15.30 -10.53
N THR A 162 -0.19 -14.86 -11.65
CA THR A 162 0.30 -13.48 -11.80
C THR A 162 -0.82 -12.44 -11.75
N ARG A 163 -2.05 -12.78 -12.17
CA ARG A 163 -3.23 -11.94 -11.96
C ARG A 163 -3.53 -11.76 -10.47
N ASN A 164 -3.52 -12.84 -9.70
CA ASN A 164 -3.75 -12.79 -8.25
C ASN A 164 -2.63 -12.03 -7.54
N ASP A 165 -1.38 -12.19 -7.96
CA ASP A 165 -0.25 -11.41 -7.44
C ASP A 165 -0.43 -9.92 -7.69
N PHE A 166 -0.86 -9.52 -8.90
CA PHE A 166 -1.16 -8.13 -9.23
C PHE A 166 -2.32 -7.58 -8.39
N ILE A 167 -3.43 -8.32 -8.29
CA ILE A 167 -4.60 -7.91 -7.50
C ILE A 167 -4.22 -7.74 -6.03
N ASN A 168 -3.47 -8.68 -5.48
CA ASN A 168 -2.97 -8.60 -4.12
C ASN A 168 -2.06 -7.38 -3.93
N PHE A 169 -1.10 -7.19 -4.83
CA PHE A 169 -0.18 -6.06 -4.81
C PHE A 169 -0.92 -4.72 -4.83
N ILE A 170 -1.82 -4.48 -5.81
CA ILE A 170 -2.49 -3.18 -5.93
C ILE A 170 -3.41 -2.90 -4.75
N SER A 171 -4.05 -3.94 -4.18
CA SER A 171 -4.86 -3.83 -2.97
C SER A 171 -4.03 -3.43 -1.75
N HIS A 172 -2.84 -4.01 -1.59
CA HIS A 172 -1.90 -3.62 -0.53
C HIS A 172 -1.37 -2.20 -0.74
N GLN A 173 -1.02 -1.81 -1.98
CA GLN A 173 -0.57 -0.42 -2.26
C GLN A 173 -1.66 0.61 -1.95
N TYR A 174 -2.93 0.25 -2.11
CA TYR A 174 -4.06 1.14 -1.81
C TYR A 174 -4.23 1.37 -0.30
N PHE A 175 -4.18 0.30 0.53
CA PHE A 175 -4.50 0.41 1.95
C PHE A 175 -3.30 0.71 2.87
N ARG A 176 -2.07 0.42 2.48
CA ARG A 176 -0.90 0.48 3.38
C ARG A 176 -0.43 1.89 3.78
N THR A 177 -1.08 2.94 3.33
CA THR A 177 -0.60 4.32 3.39
C THR A 177 -1.06 5.08 4.65
N ALA A 178 -0.37 6.20 4.96
CA ALA A 178 -0.79 7.11 6.02
C ALA A 178 -2.14 7.77 5.71
N LYS A 179 -2.42 8.08 4.43
CA LYS A 179 -3.71 8.65 4.00
C LYS A 179 -4.88 7.74 4.34
N MET A 180 -4.78 6.45 4.01
CA MET A 180 -5.86 5.50 4.30
C MET A 180 -6.08 5.33 5.80
N ARG A 181 -5.00 5.29 6.61
CA ARG A 181 -5.13 5.32 8.06
C ARG A 181 -5.90 6.54 8.54
N ASN A 182 -5.57 7.72 8.03
CA ASN A 182 -6.21 8.97 8.44
C ASN A 182 -7.68 9.04 8.03
N ILE A 183 -8.03 8.56 6.83
CA ILE A 183 -9.42 8.45 6.37
C ILE A 183 -10.23 7.53 7.29
N ILE A 184 -9.72 6.32 7.56
CA ILE A 184 -10.41 5.35 8.43
C ILE A 184 -10.59 5.92 9.84
N THR A 185 -9.58 6.63 10.35
CA THR A 185 -9.65 7.31 11.65
C THR A 185 -10.75 8.36 11.66
N ALA A 186 -10.84 9.20 10.62
CA ALA A 186 -11.83 10.27 10.54
C ALA A 186 -13.27 9.75 10.46
N ILE A 187 -13.50 8.69 9.66
CA ILE A 187 -14.84 8.07 9.50
C ILE A 187 -15.34 7.42 10.81
N ARG A 188 -14.44 6.92 11.65
CA ARG A 188 -14.75 6.11 12.82
C ARG A 188 -14.58 6.83 14.15
N ASN A 189 -14.44 8.14 14.17
CA ASN A 189 -14.28 8.91 15.41
C ASN A 189 -15.64 9.07 16.15
N PRO A 190 -15.76 8.78 17.49
CA PRO A 190 -14.70 8.24 18.35
C PRO A 190 -14.46 6.73 18.18
N LEU A 191 -13.19 6.33 18.09
CA LEU A 191 -12.81 4.94 17.99
C LEU A 191 -12.77 4.28 19.38
N PRO A 192 -13.28 3.06 19.53
CA PRO A 192 -13.22 2.31 20.80
C PRO A 192 -11.84 1.67 21.06
N HIS A 193 -10.88 1.88 20.17
CA HIS A 193 -9.56 1.24 20.16
C HIS A 193 -8.49 2.23 19.72
N ASP A 194 -7.22 1.87 19.92
CA ASP A 194 -6.08 2.68 19.49
C ASP A 194 -5.66 2.34 18.05
N ILE A 195 -5.98 3.22 17.10
CA ILE A 195 -5.66 3.05 15.69
C ILE A 195 -4.14 2.88 15.44
N ALA A 196 -3.29 3.46 16.25
CA ALA A 196 -1.84 3.32 16.09
C ALA A 196 -1.38 1.87 16.33
N ARG A 197 -2.06 1.14 17.23
CA ARG A 197 -1.81 -0.29 17.45
C ARG A 197 -2.46 -1.20 16.44
N THR A 198 -3.66 -0.86 15.98
CA THR A 198 -4.47 -1.75 15.12
C THR A 198 -4.17 -1.56 13.64
N TRP A 199 -3.75 -0.35 13.21
CA TRP A 199 -3.54 -0.02 11.81
C TRP A 199 -2.60 -0.96 11.06
N PRO A 200 -1.44 -1.37 11.60
CA PRO A 200 -0.56 -2.31 10.90
C PRO A 200 -1.22 -3.64 10.55
N ILE A 201 -2.28 -4.02 11.29
CA ILE A 201 -3.07 -5.24 11.05
C ILE A 201 -4.29 -4.92 10.17
N GLU A 202 -4.98 -3.81 10.43
CA GLU A 202 -6.16 -3.40 9.66
C GLU A 202 -5.84 -3.22 8.17
N ALA A 203 -4.71 -2.62 7.85
CA ALA A 203 -4.28 -2.44 6.47
C ALA A 203 -4.20 -3.79 5.70
N PHE A 204 -3.68 -4.85 6.35
CA PHE A 204 -3.68 -6.20 5.77
C PHE A 204 -5.10 -6.78 5.64
N ILE A 205 -5.96 -6.60 6.63
CA ILE A 205 -7.35 -7.08 6.60
C ILE A 205 -8.10 -6.40 5.43
N TYR A 206 -8.01 -5.08 5.30
CA TYR A 206 -8.67 -4.36 4.20
C TYR A 206 -8.11 -4.75 2.84
N ALA A 207 -6.79 -4.85 2.70
CA ALA A 207 -6.16 -5.27 1.45
C ALA A 207 -6.58 -6.69 1.06
N THR A 208 -6.61 -7.62 2.02
CA THR A 208 -7.05 -9.02 1.81
C THR A 208 -8.52 -9.07 1.39
N ASN A 209 -9.39 -8.28 2.02
CA ASN A 209 -10.81 -8.22 1.68
C ASN A 209 -11.03 -7.66 0.28
N LEU A 210 -10.36 -6.56 -0.07
CA LEU A 210 -10.42 -5.98 -1.42
C LEU A 210 -9.89 -6.98 -2.45
N ALA A 211 -8.71 -7.55 -2.23
CA ALA A 211 -8.14 -8.54 -3.13
C ALA A 211 -9.07 -9.74 -3.35
N SER A 212 -9.70 -10.25 -2.28
CA SER A 212 -10.67 -11.35 -2.37
C SER A 212 -11.89 -10.98 -3.23
N SER A 213 -12.41 -9.76 -3.10
CA SER A 213 -13.50 -9.24 -3.93
C SER A 213 -13.09 -9.17 -5.40
N LEU A 214 -11.95 -8.54 -5.68
CA LEU A 214 -11.42 -8.36 -7.04
C LEU A 214 -11.07 -9.68 -7.73
N VAL A 215 -10.55 -10.67 -6.99
CA VAL A 215 -10.32 -12.03 -7.50
C VAL A 215 -11.64 -12.72 -7.83
N GLY A 216 -12.69 -12.53 -7.00
CA GLY A 216 -14.03 -13.06 -7.24
C GLY A 216 -14.68 -12.52 -8.52
N GLU A 217 -14.39 -11.29 -8.92
CA GLU A 217 -14.84 -10.69 -10.18
C GLU A 217 -14.10 -11.27 -11.40
N GLY A 218 -12.92 -11.84 -11.17
CA GLY A 218 -12.16 -12.59 -12.17
C GLY A 218 -11.79 -11.76 -13.40
N ARG A 219 -12.10 -12.31 -14.62
CA ARG A 219 -11.78 -11.68 -15.91
C ARG A 219 -12.70 -10.50 -16.29
N LYS A 220 -13.66 -10.13 -15.44
CA LYS A 220 -14.51 -8.95 -15.70
C LYS A 220 -13.72 -7.66 -15.67
N ARG A 221 -12.60 -7.63 -14.92
CA ARG A 221 -11.71 -6.48 -14.83
C ARG A 221 -10.63 -6.52 -15.90
N ARG A 222 -10.23 -5.32 -16.35
CA ARG A 222 -9.13 -5.12 -17.27
C ARG A 222 -8.23 -3.98 -16.84
N ILE A 223 -7.07 -3.92 -17.44
CA ILE A 223 -6.07 -2.86 -17.24
C ILE A 223 -6.14 -1.95 -18.46
N ILE A 224 -6.44 -0.67 -18.22
CA ILE A 224 -6.44 0.37 -19.23
C ILE A 224 -5.14 1.16 -19.08
N PHE A 225 -4.37 1.28 -20.15
CA PHE A 225 -3.18 2.11 -20.22
C PHE A 225 -3.55 3.51 -20.69
N LEU A 226 -3.20 4.51 -19.89
CA LEU A 226 -3.33 5.92 -20.24
C LEU A 226 -1.96 6.45 -20.63
N ARG A 227 -1.78 6.70 -21.94
CA ARG A 227 -0.57 7.30 -22.48
C ARG A 227 -0.71 8.81 -22.46
N ASN A 228 0.24 9.49 -21.91
CA ASN A 228 0.25 10.94 -21.87
C ASN A 228 0.78 11.51 -23.20
N ALA A 229 -0.10 12.03 -24.02
CA ALA A 229 0.23 12.70 -25.27
C ALA A 229 0.48 14.22 -25.11
N SER A 230 0.61 14.72 -23.88
CA SER A 230 0.77 16.13 -23.56
C SER A 230 2.18 16.46 -22.99
N ALA A 231 2.45 17.76 -22.84
CA ALA A 231 3.66 18.24 -22.16
C ALA A 231 3.51 18.29 -20.62
N VAL A 232 2.29 18.14 -20.07
CA VAL A 232 2.05 18.11 -18.62
C VAL A 232 2.36 16.71 -18.11
N PRO A 233 3.37 16.50 -17.23
CA PRO A 233 3.70 15.16 -16.75
C PRO A 233 2.63 14.64 -15.78
N PHE A 234 2.41 13.33 -15.73
CA PHE A 234 1.77 12.73 -14.58
C PHE A 234 2.60 12.95 -13.32
N ILE A 235 1.93 12.99 -12.19
CA ILE A 235 2.56 12.98 -10.87
C ILE A 235 2.12 11.72 -10.09
N THR A 236 2.81 11.48 -8.98
CA THR A 236 2.36 10.53 -7.96
C THR A 236 2.44 11.19 -6.57
N GLY A 237 2.08 10.46 -5.53
CA GLY A 237 2.08 10.96 -4.17
C GLY A 237 2.29 9.88 -3.13
N ASP A 238 2.11 10.26 -1.87
CA ASP A 238 2.16 9.35 -0.74
C ASP A 238 0.90 8.46 -0.61
N GLN A 239 -0.09 8.67 -1.50
CA GLN A 239 -1.17 7.75 -1.85
C GLN A 239 -1.08 7.42 -3.35
N PRO A 240 -0.24 6.46 -3.78
CA PRO A 240 0.02 6.23 -5.20
C PRO A 240 -1.12 5.55 -5.95
N VAL A 241 -1.91 4.72 -5.28
CA VAL A 241 -3.11 4.09 -5.83
C VAL A 241 -4.33 4.81 -5.27
N ILE A 242 -5.23 5.25 -6.14
CA ILE A 242 -6.48 5.92 -5.75
C ILE A 242 -7.70 5.24 -6.38
N ASN A 243 -8.85 5.30 -5.70
CA ASN A 243 -10.13 4.90 -6.28
C ASN A 243 -10.78 6.10 -6.97
N LEU A 244 -11.08 6.00 -8.26
CA LEU A 244 -11.68 7.06 -9.04
C LEU A 244 -13.19 7.25 -8.76
N LEU A 245 -13.86 6.21 -8.25
CA LEU A 245 -15.31 6.23 -7.99
C LEU A 245 -15.66 6.81 -6.60
N GLY A 246 -14.64 7.01 -5.73
CA GLY A 246 -14.87 7.48 -4.36
C GLY A 246 -15.25 6.33 -3.39
N ALA A 247 -15.53 6.70 -2.14
CA ALA A 247 -15.73 5.73 -1.04
C ALA A 247 -17.16 5.19 -0.94
N ASN A 248 -18.12 5.81 -1.62
CA ASN A 248 -19.55 5.48 -1.49
C ASN A 248 -20.06 4.50 -2.56
N GLU A 249 -19.19 4.10 -3.49
CA GLU A 249 -19.54 3.16 -4.55
C GLU A 249 -19.21 1.72 -4.13
N GLU A 250 -20.04 0.77 -4.55
CA GLU A 250 -19.80 -0.66 -4.30
C GLU A 250 -18.63 -1.19 -5.15
N GLU A 251 -18.35 -0.54 -6.28
CA GLU A 251 -17.26 -0.87 -7.19
C GLU A 251 -16.05 0.04 -6.96
N VAL A 252 -14.89 -0.41 -7.41
CA VAL A 252 -13.66 0.39 -7.39
C VAL A 252 -13.04 0.44 -8.77
N ASP A 253 -12.59 1.63 -9.17
CA ASP A 253 -11.72 1.86 -10.32
C ASP A 253 -10.38 2.38 -9.81
N LEU A 254 -9.38 1.51 -9.78
CA LEU A 254 -8.09 1.84 -9.21
C LEU A 254 -7.18 2.48 -10.25
N TYR A 255 -6.88 3.76 -10.06
CA TYR A 255 -5.90 4.49 -10.85
C TYR A 255 -4.52 4.38 -10.20
N TYR A 256 -3.50 4.12 -11.02
CA TYR A 256 -2.11 4.00 -10.59
C TYR A 256 -1.18 4.59 -11.65
N PRO A 257 -0.60 5.78 -11.43
CA PRO A 257 0.40 6.35 -12.33
C PRO A 257 1.71 5.54 -12.21
N LEU A 258 2.30 5.15 -13.32
CA LEU A 258 3.51 4.28 -13.38
C LEU A 258 4.80 5.06 -13.59
N LYS A 259 4.72 6.16 -14.37
CA LYS A 259 5.79 7.11 -14.69
C LYS A 259 5.18 8.39 -15.27
N SER A 260 5.97 9.40 -15.55
CA SER A 260 5.47 10.72 -15.98
C SER A 260 4.67 10.74 -17.30
N ASP A 261 4.79 9.71 -18.10
CA ASP A 261 4.11 9.57 -19.40
C ASP A 261 3.13 8.39 -19.47
N LEU A 262 2.95 7.62 -18.37
CA LEU A 262 2.10 6.43 -18.37
C LEU A 262 1.42 6.21 -17.02
N ALA A 263 0.12 5.93 -17.08
CA ALA A 263 -0.68 5.48 -15.94
C ALA A 263 -1.57 4.29 -16.34
N ILE A 264 -2.14 3.61 -15.35
CA ILE A 264 -3.15 2.57 -15.58
C ILE A 264 -4.42 2.86 -14.79
N ILE A 265 -5.54 2.36 -15.30
CA ILE A 265 -6.78 2.18 -14.56
C ILE A 265 -7.11 0.69 -14.54
N PHE A 266 -7.32 0.14 -13.34
CA PHE A 266 -7.79 -1.22 -13.16
C PHE A 266 -9.29 -1.20 -12.85
N THR A 267 -10.12 -1.57 -13.83
CA THR A 267 -11.57 -1.33 -13.83
C THR A 267 -12.39 -2.53 -14.27
N ALA A 268 -13.63 -2.67 -13.75
CA ALA A 268 -14.67 -3.53 -14.27
C ALA A 268 -15.55 -2.82 -15.32
N ASN A 269 -15.47 -1.51 -15.42
CA ASN A 269 -16.29 -0.72 -16.33
C ASN A 269 -15.77 -0.82 -17.76
N GLN A 270 -16.36 -1.72 -18.53
CA GLN A 270 -16.00 -1.97 -19.93
C GLN A 270 -16.51 -0.90 -20.89
N LEU A 271 -17.58 -0.19 -20.52
CA LEU A 271 -18.24 0.77 -21.41
C LEU A 271 -17.56 2.14 -21.44
N SER A 272 -16.95 2.55 -20.33
CA SER A 272 -16.30 3.86 -20.23
C SER A 272 -14.97 3.95 -20.99
N PHE A 273 -14.39 2.81 -21.41
CA PHE A 273 -13.09 2.78 -22.05
C PHE A 273 -13.16 1.98 -23.35
N PRO A 274 -13.07 2.63 -24.52
CA PRO A 274 -13.23 1.98 -25.82
C PRO A 274 -12.05 1.06 -26.20
N SER A 275 -10.89 1.24 -25.56
CA SER A 275 -9.65 0.48 -25.81
C SER A 275 -8.90 0.25 -24.51
N ASP A 276 -8.01 -0.75 -24.51
CA ASP A 276 -7.06 -0.98 -23.40
C ASP A 276 -5.88 0.01 -23.45
N HIS A 277 -5.70 0.76 -24.54
CA HIS A 277 -4.71 1.81 -24.68
C HIS A 277 -5.38 3.09 -25.14
N ILE A 278 -5.20 4.17 -24.41
CA ILE A 278 -5.85 5.46 -24.64
C ILE A 278 -4.79 6.56 -24.53
N ASP A 279 -4.65 7.34 -25.59
CA ASP A 279 -3.86 8.57 -25.57
C ASP A 279 -4.71 9.69 -24.98
N ILE A 280 -4.19 10.39 -23.95
CA ILE A 280 -4.89 11.48 -23.27
C ILE A 280 -4.13 12.79 -23.36
N GLY A 281 -4.87 13.89 -23.39
CA GLY A 281 -4.33 15.24 -23.48
C GLY A 281 -4.07 15.88 -22.12
N ALA A 282 -3.66 17.17 -22.16
CA ALA A 282 -3.29 17.91 -20.97
C ALA A 282 -4.43 18.02 -19.94
N ILE A 283 -5.67 18.22 -20.39
CA ILE A 283 -6.84 18.40 -19.52
C ILE A 283 -7.09 17.14 -18.68
N GLU A 284 -7.04 15.97 -19.31
CA GLU A 284 -7.23 14.69 -18.61
C GLU A 284 -6.07 14.40 -17.65
N VAL A 285 -4.83 14.66 -18.09
CA VAL A 285 -3.64 14.50 -17.24
C VAL A 285 -3.74 15.38 -16.00
N GLU A 286 -4.10 16.66 -16.15
CA GLU A 286 -4.32 17.57 -15.03
C GLU A 286 -5.44 17.10 -14.10
N SER A 287 -6.52 16.56 -14.63
CA SER A 287 -7.61 15.99 -13.85
C SER A 287 -7.13 14.81 -12.97
N TYR A 288 -6.34 13.88 -13.54
CA TYR A 288 -5.77 12.78 -12.75
C TYR A 288 -4.75 13.28 -11.73
N ASN A 289 -3.92 14.25 -12.08
CA ASN A 289 -2.94 14.86 -11.16
C ASN A 289 -3.63 15.56 -9.98
N HIS A 290 -4.74 16.25 -10.22
CA HIS A 290 -5.58 16.83 -9.15
C HIS A 290 -6.11 15.77 -8.19
N ARG A 291 -6.57 14.63 -8.71
CA ARG A 291 -7.05 13.51 -7.88
C ARG A 291 -5.93 12.89 -7.05
N ILE A 292 -4.74 12.69 -7.62
CA ILE A 292 -3.55 12.26 -6.85
C ILE A 292 -3.22 13.26 -5.76
N TYR A 293 -3.21 14.56 -6.08
CA TYR A 293 -2.93 15.61 -5.10
C TYR A 293 -3.98 15.66 -3.96
N ALA A 294 -5.25 15.59 -4.28
CA ALA A 294 -6.33 15.59 -3.30
C ALA A 294 -6.27 14.35 -2.36
N MET A 295 -5.90 13.19 -2.93
CA MET A 295 -5.75 11.94 -2.19
C MET A 295 -4.42 11.82 -1.45
N SER A 296 -3.41 12.61 -1.78
CA SER A 296 -2.14 12.60 -1.04
C SER A 296 -2.33 13.14 0.38
N ASP A 297 -1.64 12.55 1.35
CA ASP A 297 -1.66 13.00 2.74
C ASP A 297 -0.78 14.25 2.91
N SER A 298 0.51 14.09 2.73
CA SER A 298 1.51 15.13 3.00
C SER A 298 2.51 15.38 1.88
N GLN A 299 2.62 14.51 0.88
CA GLN A 299 3.68 14.55 -0.12
C GLN A 299 3.16 14.21 -1.52
N ILE A 300 3.59 14.99 -2.52
CA ILE A 300 3.46 14.66 -3.94
C ILE A 300 4.84 14.62 -4.59
N TYR A 301 4.97 13.81 -5.64
CA TYR A 301 6.24 13.52 -6.30
C TYR A 301 6.10 13.63 -7.82
N GLY A 302 7.16 14.06 -8.49
CA GLY A 302 7.21 14.16 -9.94
C GLY A 302 8.59 14.57 -10.43
N ASP A 303 8.71 14.83 -11.71
CA ASP A 303 9.92 15.27 -12.39
C ASP A 303 9.97 16.78 -12.69
N ASP A 304 8.82 17.49 -12.60
CA ASP A 304 8.71 18.94 -12.77
C ASP A 304 8.42 19.66 -11.45
N PRO A 305 9.40 20.33 -10.81
CA PRO A 305 9.21 21.04 -9.55
C PRO A 305 8.30 22.29 -9.68
N ALA A 306 8.28 22.94 -10.84
CA ALA A 306 7.44 24.11 -11.05
C ALA A 306 5.96 23.70 -11.06
N TYR A 307 5.65 22.61 -11.76
CA TYR A 307 4.31 22.05 -11.79
C TYR A 307 3.85 21.59 -10.39
N LEU A 308 4.68 20.84 -9.64
CA LEU A 308 4.37 20.44 -8.28
C LEU A 308 4.07 21.62 -7.35
N LYS A 309 4.82 22.74 -7.50
CA LYS A 309 4.62 23.95 -6.73
C LYS A 309 3.30 24.65 -7.06
N VAL A 310 2.91 24.67 -8.33
CA VAL A 310 1.62 25.23 -8.78
C VAL A 310 0.46 24.40 -8.28
N LEU A 311 0.51 23.08 -8.50
CA LEU A 311 -0.53 22.16 -8.09
C LEU A 311 -0.78 22.19 -6.58
N ALA A 312 0.27 22.28 -5.77
CA ALA A 312 0.17 22.33 -4.31
C ALA A 312 -0.46 23.62 -3.74
N LYS A 313 -0.73 24.62 -4.56
CA LYS A 313 -1.47 25.85 -4.17
C LYS A 313 -2.97 25.72 -4.38
N LEU A 314 -3.41 24.72 -5.12
CA LEU A 314 -4.82 24.50 -5.37
C LEU A 314 -5.49 23.93 -4.10
N PRO A 315 -6.77 24.23 -3.89
CA PRO A 315 -7.52 23.59 -2.80
C PRO A 315 -7.57 22.07 -3.03
N LYS A 316 -7.41 21.31 -1.96
CA LYS A 316 -7.68 19.87 -2.02
C LYS A 316 -9.20 19.69 -2.04
N GLU A 317 -9.72 19.23 -3.16
CA GLU A 317 -11.14 18.87 -3.26
C GLU A 317 -11.42 17.67 -2.36
N ASN A 318 -12.56 17.72 -1.67
CA ASN A 318 -13.06 16.56 -0.94
C ASN A 318 -13.65 15.57 -1.96
N LEU A 319 -12.91 14.50 -2.27
CA LEU A 319 -13.32 13.44 -3.19
C LEU A 319 -14.05 12.28 -2.47
N PHE A 320 -14.50 12.49 -1.22
CA PHE A 320 -15.23 11.52 -0.39
C PHE A 320 -16.60 12.03 0.02
#